data_8070ed7f3387fed1995540eefa56ddfa
#
_entry.id   8070ed7f3387fed1995540eefa56ddfa
#
_cell.length_a   1.000
_cell.length_b   1.000
_cell.length_c   1.000
_cell.angle_alpha   90.00
_cell.angle_beta   90.00
_cell.angle_gamma   90.00
#
_symmetry.space_group_name_H-M   'P 1'
#
loop_
_entity.id
_entity.type
_entity.pdbx_description
1 polymer ?
#
loop_
_entity_poly.entity_id
_entity_poly.type
_entity_poly.pdbx_seq_one_letter_code
_entity_poly.pdbx_strand_id
1 'polypeptide(L)'
;MPAERQKEILAQYGLTEKQYAVSVCRIEPENNCHVTLEAFSKTDKWLVFIGNWEYSHYGKGLKSRFAACPNIQLLDAVYDFDILYTLRDHARWYIHGHSAGGTNPSLVEAMFFGCPILAYDVVYNRETTFNSAYYYKDSKDLVTLLRMDDLNGEKMRTIAEQHYTWKHIAEQYEALY
;
A
#
# COMPACT_ATOMS: atom_id res chain seq x y z
N MET A 1 -9.09 -10.86 14.74
CA MET A 1 -8.62 -9.99 15.85
C MET A 1 -9.80 -9.25 16.44
N PRO A 2 -9.89 -9.06 17.79
CA PRO A 2 -10.96 -8.31 18.43
C PRO A 2 -10.96 -6.82 18.00
N ALA A 3 -12.16 -6.24 17.83
CA ALA A 3 -12.30 -4.84 17.41
C ALA A 3 -11.65 -3.83 18.39
N GLU A 4 -11.65 -4.16 19.69
CA GLU A 4 -11.03 -3.32 20.72
C GLU A 4 -9.51 -3.23 20.53
N ARG A 5 -8.86 -4.37 20.20
CA ARG A 5 -7.42 -4.40 19.90
C ARG A 5 -7.07 -3.57 18.67
N GLN A 6 -7.92 -3.57 17.65
CA GLN A 6 -7.72 -2.72 16.46
C GLN A 6 -7.79 -1.24 16.81
N LYS A 7 -8.75 -0.84 17.65
CA LYS A 7 -8.87 0.55 18.13
C LYS A 7 -7.64 1.00 18.94
N GLU A 8 -7.15 0.13 19.83
CA GLU A 8 -5.92 0.41 20.58
C GLU A 8 -4.73 0.64 19.64
N ILE A 9 -4.56 -0.20 18.61
CA ILE A 9 -3.50 -0.06 17.61
C ILE A 9 -3.65 1.27 16.86
N LEU A 10 -4.83 1.61 16.36
CA LEU A 10 -5.06 2.88 15.67
C LEU A 10 -4.74 4.07 16.59
N ALA A 11 -5.18 4.03 17.84
CA ALA A 11 -4.90 5.07 18.83
C ALA A 11 -3.39 5.20 19.13
N GLN A 12 -2.67 4.08 19.22
CA GLN A 12 -1.21 4.06 19.42
C GLN A 12 -0.46 4.82 18.31
N TYR A 13 -0.95 4.75 17.08
CA TYR A 13 -0.36 5.45 15.93
C TYR A 13 -1.02 6.81 15.65
N GLY A 14 -1.99 7.24 16.46
CA GLY A 14 -2.71 8.50 16.25
C GLY A 14 -3.56 8.53 14.98
N LEU A 15 -4.05 7.39 14.53
CA LEU A 15 -4.77 7.23 13.27
C LEU A 15 -6.28 7.14 13.48
N THR A 16 -7.01 7.67 12.50
CA THR A 16 -8.47 7.54 12.39
C THR A 16 -8.82 6.64 11.23
N GLU A 17 -9.74 5.71 11.44
CA GLU A 17 -10.20 4.78 10.42
C GLU A 17 -10.63 5.51 9.13
N LYS A 18 -10.22 4.98 7.98
CA LYS A 18 -10.52 5.49 6.63
C LYS A 18 -10.09 6.95 6.38
N GLN A 19 -9.14 7.47 7.16
CA GLN A 19 -8.61 8.81 6.95
C GLN A 19 -7.13 8.86 6.56
N TYR A 20 -6.49 7.71 6.35
CA TYR A 20 -5.10 7.62 5.94
C TYR A 20 -4.87 6.63 4.81
N ALA A 21 -3.79 6.81 4.09
CA ALA A 21 -3.24 5.82 3.18
C ALA A 21 -2.16 5.00 3.87
N VAL A 22 -1.98 3.75 3.44
CA VAL A 22 -0.86 2.91 3.88
C VAL A 22 -0.02 2.46 2.69
N SER A 23 1.29 2.42 2.87
CA SER A 23 2.24 1.81 1.94
C SER A 23 3.20 0.92 2.71
N VAL A 24 3.47 -0.29 2.21
CA VAL A 24 4.38 -1.26 2.84
C VAL A 24 5.31 -1.82 1.78
N CYS A 25 6.60 -1.48 1.84
CA CYS A 25 7.59 -2.00 0.91
C CYS A 25 9.02 -1.86 1.44
N ARG A 26 9.98 -2.46 0.73
CA ARG A 26 11.39 -2.12 0.89
C ARG A 26 11.62 -0.69 0.41
N ILE A 27 12.44 0.07 1.15
CA ILE A 27 12.73 1.46 0.81
C ILE A 27 13.88 1.51 -0.21
N GLU A 28 13.50 1.31 -1.47
CA GLU A 28 14.41 1.22 -2.63
C GLU A 28 13.84 2.01 -3.83
N PRO A 29 14.71 2.49 -4.75
CA PRO A 29 14.29 3.32 -5.87
C PRO A 29 13.19 2.71 -6.74
N GLU A 30 13.24 1.41 -7.00
CA GLU A 30 12.26 0.67 -7.81
C GLU A 30 10.86 0.60 -7.17
N ASN A 31 10.75 0.92 -5.89
CA ASN A 31 9.45 1.05 -5.20
C ASN A 31 8.88 2.48 -5.26
N ASN A 32 9.54 3.38 -6.00
CA ASN A 32 9.08 4.76 -6.23
C ASN A 32 8.65 5.49 -4.94
N CYS A 33 9.34 5.21 -3.82
CA CYS A 33 9.01 5.80 -2.52
C CYS A 33 9.04 7.33 -2.56
N HIS A 34 9.97 7.91 -3.33
CA HIS A 34 10.07 9.35 -3.54
C HIS A 34 8.82 9.94 -4.21
N VAL A 35 8.23 9.25 -5.19
CA VAL A 35 6.99 9.68 -5.87
C VAL A 35 5.83 9.73 -4.88
N THR A 36 5.69 8.68 -4.06
CA THR A 36 4.66 8.62 -3.03
C THR A 36 4.81 9.74 -2.01
N LEU A 37 6.01 9.91 -1.44
CA LEU A 37 6.28 10.96 -0.46
C LEU A 37 6.08 12.36 -1.01
N GLU A 38 6.54 12.62 -2.25
CA GLU A 38 6.28 13.88 -2.94
C GLU A 38 4.80 14.19 -3.13
N ALA A 39 3.99 13.19 -3.47
CA ALA A 39 2.57 13.38 -3.65
C ALA A 39 1.91 13.78 -2.33
N PHE A 40 2.16 13.02 -1.26
CA PHE A 40 1.57 13.29 0.04
C PHE A 40 2.04 14.61 0.66
N SER A 41 3.29 15.03 0.44
CA SER A 41 3.78 16.34 0.91
C SER A 41 3.07 17.54 0.26
N LYS A 42 2.32 17.33 -0.81
CA LYS A 42 1.54 18.34 -1.55
C LYS A 42 0.03 18.26 -1.26
N THR A 43 -0.37 17.44 -0.29
CA THR A 43 -1.78 17.24 0.09
C THR A 43 -1.95 17.34 1.60
N ASP A 44 -3.20 17.38 2.05
CA ASP A 44 -3.61 17.24 3.44
C ASP A 44 -3.87 15.78 3.86
N LYS A 45 -3.73 14.84 2.93
CA LYS A 45 -4.01 13.43 3.17
C LYS A 45 -2.90 12.79 4.00
N TRP A 46 -3.29 11.95 4.96
CA TRP A 46 -2.35 11.24 5.83
C TRP A 46 -1.77 10.00 5.16
N LEU A 47 -0.48 9.80 5.34
CA LEU A 47 0.26 8.61 4.88
C LEU A 47 0.96 7.94 6.05
N VAL A 48 0.73 6.63 6.19
CA VAL A 48 1.56 5.72 6.99
C VAL A 48 2.43 4.92 6.03
N PHE A 49 3.72 5.16 6.04
CA PHE A 49 4.65 4.48 5.15
C PHE A 49 5.60 3.59 5.95
N ILE A 50 5.45 2.28 5.79
CA ILE A 50 6.16 1.25 6.56
C ILE A 50 7.29 0.66 5.73
N GLY A 51 8.52 0.68 6.27
CA GLY A 51 9.68 0.10 5.61
C GLY A 51 10.97 0.31 6.38
N ASN A 52 12.06 -0.29 5.96
CA ASN A 52 13.37 -0.11 6.59
C ASN A 52 14.09 1.15 6.04
N TRP A 53 13.83 2.30 6.66
CA TRP A 53 14.36 3.59 6.22
C TRP A 53 15.87 3.74 6.41
N GLU A 54 16.46 3.01 7.35
CA GLU A 54 17.87 3.11 7.69
C GLU A 54 18.78 2.20 6.85
N TYR A 55 18.19 1.30 6.04
CA TYR A 55 18.93 0.28 5.28
C TYR A 55 19.82 0.88 4.19
N SER A 56 19.40 1.94 3.52
CA SER A 56 20.11 2.51 2.37
C SER A 56 20.28 4.02 2.45
N HIS A 57 21.25 4.57 1.70
CA HIS A 57 21.38 6.03 1.54
C HIS A 57 20.11 6.67 0.96
N TYR A 58 19.43 5.99 0.05
CA TYR A 58 18.16 6.43 -0.51
C TYR A 58 17.10 6.58 0.57
N GLY A 59 16.92 5.56 1.42
CA GLY A 59 15.95 5.59 2.52
C GLY A 59 16.25 6.70 3.53
N LYS A 60 17.51 6.80 3.98
CA LYS A 60 17.95 7.86 4.90
C LYS A 60 17.71 9.28 4.35
N GLY A 61 18.00 9.47 3.06
CA GLY A 61 17.78 10.73 2.37
C GLY A 61 16.30 11.10 2.32
N LEU A 62 15.43 10.16 2.00
CA LEU A 62 13.98 10.37 2.02
C LEU A 62 13.45 10.66 3.42
N LYS A 63 13.86 9.86 4.41
CA LYS A 63 13.46 10.06 5.82
C LYS A 63 13.83 11.49 6.29
N SER A 64 15.06 11.92 6.03
CA SER A 64 15.50 13.29 6.36
C SER A 64 14.69 14.37 5.65
N ARG A 65 14.40 14.18 4.35
CA ARG A 65 13.67 15.16 3.54
C ARG A 65 12.22 15.35 3.97
N PHE A 66 11.54 14.25 4.36
CA PHE A 66 10.11 14.25 4.62
C PHE A 66 9.72 14.13 6.09
N ALA A 67 10.68 14.00 7.02
CA ALA A 67 10.43 13.89 8.46
C ALA A 67 9.65 15.08 9.06
N ALA A 68 9.76 16.27 8.45
CA ALA A 68 9.05 17.47 8.91
C ALA A 68 7.62 17.59 8.32
N CYS A 69 7.19 16.70 7.44
CA CYS A 69 5.84 16.72 6.87
C CYS A 69 4.85 16.19 7.93
N PRO A 70 3.90 17.00 8.42
CA PRO A 70 3.07 16.63 9.57
C PRO A 70 2.06 15.51 9.25
N ASN A 71 1.75 15.32 7.98
CA ASN A 71 0.81 14.33 7.47
C ASN A 71 1.48 13.06 6.94
N ILE A 72 2.80 12.91 7.12
CA ILE A 72 3.56 11.73 6.69
C ILE A 72 4.19 11.06 7.90
N GLN A 73 3.76 9.84 8.19
CA GLN A 73 4.32 9.01 9.26
C GLN A 73 5.20 7.91 8.65
N LEU A 74 6.51 8.02 8.86
CA LEU A 74 7.50 7.04 8.41
C LEU A 74 7.75 6.04 9.54
N LEU A 75 7.24 4.83 9.38
CA LEU A 75 7.43 3.75 10.36
C LEU A 75 8.54 2.82 9.89
N ASP A 76 9.36 2.37 10.83
CA ASP A 76 10.30 1.29 10.58
C ASP A 76 9.54 -0.03 10.29
N ALA A 77 10.27 -1.05 9.80
CA ALA A 77 9.65 -2.33 9.44
C ALA A 77 8.87 -2.93 10.62
N VAL A 78 7.60 -3.18 10.40
CA VAL A 78 6.68 -3.77 11.37
C VAL A 78 6.53 -5.25 11.03
N TYR A 79 6.78 -6.12 12.01
CA TYR A 79 6.67 -7.58 11.89
C TYR A 79 5.51 -8.16 12.70
N ASP A 80 4.84 -7.34 13.49
CA ASP A 80 3.62 -7.71 14.21
C ASP A 80 2.45 -7.78 13.23
N PHE A 81 1.87 -8.98 13.09
CA PHE A 81 0.77 -9.23 12.17
C PHE A 81 -0.51 -8.47 12.53
N ASP A 82 -0.80 -8.32 13.81
CA ASP A 82 -1.98 -7.59 14.28
C ASP A 82 -1.89 -6.11 13.91
N ILE A 83 -0.70 -5.53 14.05
CA ILE A 83 -0.45 -4.14 13.66
C ILE A 83 -0.58 -3.98 12.14
N LEU A 84 0.13 -4.81 11.36
CA LEU A 84 0.08 -4.74 9.88
C LEU A 84 -1.34 -4.96 9.34
N TYR A 85 -2.06 -5.94 9.91
CA TYR A 85 -3.44 -6.20 9.56
C TYR A 85 -4.30 -4.97 9.82
N THR A 86 -4.24 -4.42 11.04
CA THR A 86 -5.05 -3.25 11.44
C THR A 86 -4.77 -2.05 10.55
N LEU A 87 -3.49 -1.74 10.31
CA LEU A 87 -3.11 -0.60 9.48
C LEU A 87 -3.60 -0.72 8.04
N ARG A 88 -3.66 -1.94 7.47
CA ARG A 88 -4.19 -2.16 6.13
C ARG A 88 -5.72 -2.17 6.10
N ASP A 89 -6.36 -2.82 7.05
CA ASP A 89 -7.82 -3.00 7.11
C ASP A 89 -8.56 -1.66 7.29
N HIS A 90 -8.00 -0.78 8.10
CA HIS A 90 -8.58 0.54 8.38
C HIS A 90 -8.04 1.67 7.48
N ALA A 91 -7.16 1.36 6.51
CA ALA A 91 -6.72 2.35 5.54
C ALA A 91 -7.85 2.75 4.57
N ARG A 92 -7.83 4.03 4.14
CA ARG A 92 -8.68 4.50 3.05
C ARG A 92 -8.14 4.05 1.70
N TRP A 93 -6.81 4.09 1.51
CA TRP A 93 -6.13 3.68 0.28
C TRP A 93 -4.88 2.86 0.59
N TYR A 94 -4.55 1.94 -0.30
CA TYR A 94 -3.23 1.29 -0.33
C TYR A 94 -2.41 1.87 -1.48
N ILE A 95 -1.20 2.34 -1.19
CA ILE A 95 -0.29 2.89 -2.20
C ILE A 95 0.75 1.84 -2.57
N HIS A 96 0.85 1.50 -3.84
CA HIS A 96 1.79 0.51 -4.36
C HIS A 96 2.70 1.10 -5.41
N GLY A 97 3.94 1.42 -5.04
CA GLY A 97 4.91 2.08 -5.91
C GLY A 97 5.82 1.14 -6.73
N HIS A 98 5.75 -0.17 -6.51
CA HIS A 98 6.68 -1.13 -7.11
C HIS A 98 6.63 -1.12 -8.64
N SER A 99 7.81 -1.03 -9.29
CA SER A 99 7.92 -0.91 -10.75
C SER A 99 8.85 -1.94 -11.40
N ALA A 100 9.40 -2.89 -10.63
CA ALA A 100 10.33 -3.90 -11.13
C ALA A 100 9.87 -5.32 -10.78
N GLY A 101 9.95 -6.25 -11.73
CA GLY A 101 9.62 -7.67 -11.51
C GLY A 101 8.13 -7.99 -11.65
N GLY A 102 7.76 -9.24 -11.40
CA GLY A 102 6.40 -9.78 -11.60
C GLY A 102 5.40 -9.44 -10.48
N THR A 103 4.47 -10.36 -10.22
CA THR A 103 3.47 -10.25 -9.16
C THR A 103 4.12 -10.01 -7.79
N ASN A 104 3.77 -8.91 -7.15
CA ASN A 104 4.32 -8.53 -5.85
C ASN A 104 3.42 -9.03 -4.70
N PRO A 105 3.95 -9.81 -3.73
CA PRO A 105 3.15 -10.32 -2.61
C PRO A 105 2.44 -9.23 -1.80
N SER A 106 3.10 -8.08 -1.56
CA SER A 106 2.47 -6.99 -0.81
C SER A 106 1.26 -6.39 -1.51
N LEU A 107 1.24 -6.39 -2.86
CA LEU A 107 0.09 -5.96 -3.65
C LEU A 107 -1.06 -6.96 -3.49
N VAL A 108 -0.76 -8.24 -3.66
CA VAL A 108 -1.77 -9.31 -3.50
C VAL A 108 -2.36 -9.30 -2.10
N GLU A 109 -1.52 -9.20 -1.06
CA GLU A 109 -1.99 -9.07 0.32
C GLU A 109 -2.94 -7.86 0.49
N ALA A 110 -2.58 -6.70 -0.07
CA ALA A 110 -3.39 -5.50 0.03
C ALA A 110 -4.76 -5.65 -0.64
N MET A 111 -4.85 -6.40 -1.74
CA MET A 111 -6.11 -6.64 -2.45
C MET A 111 -7.16 -7.33 -1.57
N PHE A 112 -6.75 -8.23 -0.65
CA PHE A 112 -7.68 -8.92 0.26
C PHE A 112 -8.39 -7.99 1.25
N PHE A 113 -7.85 -6.80 1.51
CA PHE A 113 -8.49 -5.82 2.40
C PHE A 113 -9.60 -5.01 1.71
N GLY A 114 -9.71 -5.06 0.38
CA GLY A 114 -10.79 -4.43 -0.36
C GLY A 114 -10.80 -2.90 -0.30
N CYS A 115 -9.71 -2.26 0.10
CA CYS A 115 -9.56 -0.82 -0.05
C CYS A 115 -9.11 -0.47 -1.47
N PRO A 116 -9.39 0.76 -1.97
CA PRO A 116 -8.87 1.22 -3.25
C PRO A 116 -7.34 1.13 -3.29
N ILE A 117 -6.81 0.54 -4.37
CA ILE A 117 -5.37 0.43 -4.60
C ILE A 117 -4.95 1.48 -5.62
N LEU A 118 -4.00 2.33 -5.23
CA LEU A 118 -3.34 3.29 -6.10
C LEU A 118 -1.97 2.72 -6.45
N ALA A 119 -1.82 2.17 -7.65
CA ALA A 119 -0.63 1.44 -8.08
C ALA A 119 0.19 2.22 -9.11
N TYR A 120 1.51 2.08 -9.06
CA TYR A 120 2.38 2.61 -10.10
C TYR A 120 2.08 1.93 -11.44
N ASP A 121 1.98 2.73 -12.52
CA ASP A 121 1.51 2.28 -13.84
C ASP A 121 2.57 1.48 -14.58
N VAL A 122 2.63 0.18 -14.29
CA VAL A 122 3.46 -0.80 -15.01
C VAL A 122 2.65 -2.07 -15.30
N VAL A 123 3.08 -2.80 -16.31
CA VAL A 123 2.39 -4.00 -16.79
C VAL A 123 2.12 -5.01 -15.65
N TYR A 124 3.08 -5.25 -14.77
CA TYR A 124 2.95 -6.21 -13.67
C TYR A 124 1.83 -5.85 -12.69
N ASN A 125 1.72 -4.57 -12.32
CA ASN A 125 0.67 -4.12 -11.43
C ASN A 125 -0.70 -4.18 -12.09
N ARG A 126 -0.76 -3.86 -13.40
CA ARG A 126 -1.99 -3.97 -14.19
C ARG A 126 -2.47 -5.42 -14.30
N GLU A 127 -1.56 -6.34 -14.59
CA GLU A 127 -1.88 -7.77 -14.67
C GLU A 127 -2.31 -8.32 -13.30
N THR A 128 -1.56 -8.05 -12.24
CA THR A 128 -1.89 -8.50 -10.88
C THR A 128 -3.28 -8.03 -10.44
N THR A 129 -3.67 -6.83 -10.80
CA THR A 129 -4.96 -6.23 -10.41
C THR A 129 -6.03 -6.35 -11.50
N PHE A 130 -5.77 -7.12 -12.57
CA PHE A 130 -6.69 -7.29 -13.70
C PHE A 130 -7.20 -5.94 -14.26
N ASN A 131 -6.30 -4.95 -14.36
CA ASN A 131 -6.60 -3.58 -14.76
C ASN A 131 -7.71 -2.91 -13.94
N SER A 132 -7.88 -3.28 -12.69
CA SER A 132 -8.99 -2.81 -11.84
C SER A 132 -8.53 -1.91 -10.68
N ALA A 133 -7.22 -1.65 -10.53
CA ALA A 133 -6.70 -0.63 -9.63
C ALA A 133 -6.71 0.75 -10.30
N TYR A 134 -6.35 1.77 -9.54
CA TYR A 134 -6.13 3.14 -10.03
C TYR A 134 -4.63 3.34 -10.24
N TYR A 135 -4.23 3.91 -11.40
CA TYR A 135 -2.83 3.91 -11.78
C TYR A 135 -2.27 5.32 -11.88
N TYR A 136 -1.02 5.49 -11.42
CA TYR A 136 -0.28 6.74 -11.48
C TYR A 136 1.14 6.51 -12.02
N LYS A 137 1.70 7.51 -12.72
CA LYS A 137 3.06 7.48 -13.26
C LYS A 137 4.00 8.43 -12.52
N ASP A 138 3.45 9.45 -11.89
CA ASP A 138 4.23 10.45 -11.16
C ASP A 138 3.46 10.98 -9.94
N SER A 139 4.09 11.88 -9.20
CA SER A 139 3.48 12.48 -8.01
C SER A 139 2.26 13.34 -8.31
N LYS A 140 2.11 13.90 -9.53
CA LYS A 140 0.95 14.72 -9.90
C LYS A 140 -0.27 13.86 -10.15
N ASP A 141 -0.07 12.73 -10.86
CA ASP A 141 -1.13 11.73 -11.06
C ASP A 141 -1.65 11.22 -9.72
N LEU A 142 -0.71 10.87 -8.80
CA LEU A 142 -1.09 10.38 -7.47
C LEU A 142 -1.85 11.43 -6.67
N VAL A 143 -1.43 12.71 -6.70
CA VAL A 143 -2.19 13.82 -6.09
C VAL A 143 -3.60 13.92 -6.65
N THR A 144 -3.75 13.72 -7.96
CA THR A 144 -5.07 13.76 -8.62
C THR A 144 -5.96 12.64 -8.10
N LEU A 145 -5.44 11.41 -8.02
CA LEU A 145 -6.18 10.27 -7.46
C LEU A 145 -6.55 10.46 -5.98
N LEU A 146 -5.65 11.01 -5.17
CA LEU A 146 -5.90 11.28 -3.74
C LEU A 146 -7.00 12.33 -3.48
N ARG A 147 -7.37 13.13 -4.49
CA ARG A 147 -8.46 14.10 -4.43
C ARG A 147 -9.83 13.53 -4.83
N MET A 148 -9.85 12.33 -5.39
CA MET A 148 -11.11 11.66 -5.77
C MET A 148 -11.73 11.02 -4.54
N ASP A 149 -13.01 11.26 -4.32
CA ASP A 149 -13.73 10.75 -3.13
C ASP A 149 -14.47 9.43 -3.40
N ASP A 150 -14.68 9.07 -4.66
CA ASP A 150 -15.49 7.94 -5.13
C ASP A 150 -14.69 6.69 -5.50
N LEU A 151 -13.43 6.61 -5.10
CA LEU A 151 -12.60 5.43 -5.36
C LEU A 151 -13.12 4.22 -4.57
N ASN A 152 -13.30 3.09 -5.27
CA ASN A 152 -13.83 1.85 -4.73
C ASN A 152 -12.81 0.71 -4.87
N GLY A 153 -12.65 -0.08 -3.82
CA GLY A 153 -11.71 -1.21 -3.78
C GLY A 153 -12.37 -2.59 -3.69
N GLU A 154 -13.70 -2.70 -3.65
CA GLU A 154 -14.40 -4.00 -3.50
C GLU A 154 -13.99 -5.02 -4.55
N LYS A 155 -13.78 -4.58 -5.79
CA LYS A 155 -13.32 -5.44 -6.88
C LYS A 155 -11.95 -6.07 -6.61
N MET A 156 -11.09 -5.41 -5.83
CA MET A 156 -9.78 -5.93 -5.47
C MET A 156 -9.89 -7.20 -4.63
N ARG A 157 -10.76 -7.20 -3.62
CA ARG A 157 -11.00 -8.39 -2.79
C ARG A 157 -11.53 -9.55 -3.63
N THR A 158 -12.52 -9.30 -4.48
CA THR A 158 -13.08 -10.33 -5.37
C THR A 158 -12.00 -10.96 -6.25
N ILE A 159 -11.13 -10.15 -6.86
CA ILE A 159 -10.01 -10.65 -7.69
C ILE A 159 -9.04 -11.48 -6.84
N ALA A 160 -8.68 -11.00 -5.65
CA ALA A 160 -7.75 -11.72 -4.78
C ALA A 160 -8.31 -13.08 -4.35
N GLU A 161 -9.57 -13.14 -3.95
CA GLU A 161 -10.25 -14.38 -3.54
C GLU A 161 -10.39 -15.38 -4.71
N GLN A 162 -10.58 -14.91 -5.93
CA GLN A 162 -10.71 -15.75 -7.10
C GLN A 162 -9.38 -16.27 -7.65
N HIS A 163 -8.30 -15.49 -7.57
CA HIS A 163 -7.07 -15.78 -8.32
C HIS A 163 -5.83 -16.02 -7.44
N TYR A 164 -5.83 -15.57 -6.18
CA TYR A 164 -4.63 -15.58 -5.33
C TYR A 164 -4.77 -16.38 -4.03
N THR A 165 -5.77 -17.28 -3.94
CA THR A 165 -5.87 -18.22 -2.83
C THR A 165 -4.93 -19.41 -3.03
N TRP A 166 -4.39 -19.96 -1.95
CA TRP A 166 -3.57 -21.16 -2.01
C TRP A 166 -4.27 -22.33 -2.70
N LYS A 167 -5.59 -22.46 -2.53
CA LYS A 167 -6.39 -23.48 -3.18
C LYS A 167 -6.32 -23.33 -4.72
N HIS A 168 -6.56 -22.12 -5.21
CA HIS A 168 -6.53 -21.86 -6.66
C HIS A 168 -5.13 -22.06 -7.25
N ILE A 169 -4.09 -21.61 -6.54
CA ILE A 169 -2.70 -21.82 -6.96
C ILE A 169 -2.36 -23.32 -7.02
N ALA A 170 -2.78 -24.11 -6.01
CA ALA A 170 -2.56 -25.55 -6.00
C ALA A 170 -3.26 -26.25 -7.19
N GLU A 171 -4.52 -25.89 -7.45
CA GLU A 171 -5.28 -26.42 -8.61
C GLU A 171 -4.58 -26.11 -9.95
N GLN A 172 -3.99 -24.92 -10.10
CA GLN A 172 -3.22 -24.56 -11.29
C GLN A 172 -1.95 -25.41 -11.44
N TYR A 173 -1.24 -25.68 -10.36
CA TYR A 173 -0.07 -26.58 -10.40
C TYR A 173 -0.44 -28.02 -10.72
N GLU A 174 -1.53 -28.55 -10.14
CA GLU A 174 -2.02 -29.89 -10.43
C GLU A 174 -2.44 -30.06 -11.90
N ALA A 175 -2.95 -29.00 -12.53
CA ALA A 175 -3.35 -29.04 -13.94
C ALA A 175 -2.16 -29.06 -14.92
N LEU A 176 -0.93 -28.84 -14.45
CA LEU A 176 0.29 -28.88 -15.27
C LEU A 176 0.92 -30.27 -15.35
N TYR A 177 0.46 -31.22 -14.53
CA TYR A 177 0.96 -32.60 -14.43
C TYR A 177 -0.11 -33.62 -14.79
#